data_87cd0b06c3f8b96e9aceeb421ad6dd70
#
_entry.id   87cd0b06c3f8b96e9aceeb421ad6dd70
#
_cell.length_a   1.000
_cell.length_b   1.000
_cell.length_c   1.000
_cell.angle_alpha   90.00
_cell.angle_beta   90.00
_cell.angle_gamma   90.00
#
_symmetry.space_group_name_H-M   'P 1'
#
loop_
_entity.id
_entity.type
_entity.pdbx_description
1 polymer ?
#
loop_
_entity_poly.entity_id
_entity_poly.type
_entity_poly.pdbx_seq_one_letter_code
_entity_poly.pdbx_strand_id
1 'polypeptide(L)'
;MNCQKLINQIKEYKPYNEQEERDKILILDWIRNNENAFSRENTVAHMTASAWVVNRERTRVLMVYHNIYNSWSWLGGHADGETDLLSVAIREVKEEAGISNVHPVSEEIFSMESLTVDGHVK
;
A
#
# COMPACT_ATOMS: atom_id res chain seq x y z
N MET A 1 2.04 -1.75 -19.39
CA MET A 1 2.13 -2.25 -18.00
C MET A 1 0.99 -3.21 -17.73
N ASN A 2 1.31 -4.42 -17.30
CA ASN A 2 0.29 -5.43 -17.04
C ASN A 2 -0.06 -5.49 -15.56
N CYS A 3 -1.15 -4.86 -15.18
CA CYS A 3 -1.64 -4.85 -13.80
C CYS A 3 -3.04 -5.47 -13.66
N GLN A 4 -3.39 -6.33 -14.62
CA GLN A 4 -4.74 -6.93 -14.63
C GLN A 4 -5.05 -7.73 -13.38
N LYS A 5 -4.06 -8.44 -12.83
CA LYS A 5 -4.25 -9.18 -11.59
C LYS A 5 -4.64 -8.25 -10.43
N LEU A 6 -3.94 -7.13 -10.30
CA LEU A 6 -4.24 -6.14 -9.27
C LEU A 6 -5.61 -5.51 -9.49
N ILE A 7 -5.95 -5.17 -10.73
CA ILE A 7 -7.25 -4.60 -11.05
C ILE A 7 -8.36 -5.57 -10.64
N ASN A 8 -8.20 -6.86 -10.93
CA ASN A 8 -9.16 -7.87 -10.53
C ASN A 8 -9.28 -7.99 -9.01
N GLN A 9 -8.16 -7.95 -8.30
CA GLN A 9 -8.15 -7.99 -6.84
C GLN A 9 -8.89 -6.79 -6.25
N ILE A 10 -8.67 -5.60 -6.81
CA ILE A 10 -9.36 -4.39 -6.33
C ILE A 10 -10.85 -4.48 -6.60
N LYS A 11 -11.25 -4.97 -7.78
CA LYS A 11 -12.67 -5.13 -8.12
C LYS A 11 -13.38 -6.07 -7.16
N GLU A 12 -12.72 -7.13 -6.74
CA GLU A 12 -13.28 -8.13 -5.84
C GLU A 12 -13.27 -7.69 -4.38
N TYR A 13 -12.46 -6.70 -4.06
CA TYR A 13 -12.36 -6.19 -2.70
C TYR A 13 -13.67 -5.56 -2.23
N LYS A 14 -14.12 -5.94 -1.03
CA LYS A 14 -15.35 -5.41 -0.43
C LYS A 14 -15.00 -4.28 0.54
N PRO A 15 -15.35 -3.03 0.21
CA PRO A 15 -15.06 -1.90 1.11
C PRO A 15 -15.75 -2.03 2.46
N TYR A 16 -15.07 -1.55 3.50
CA TYR A 16 -15.60 -1.57 4.87
C TYR A 16 -16.57 -0.43 5.14
N ASN A 17 -16.50 0.67 4.36
CA ASN A 17 -17.32 1.86 4.58
C ASN A 17 -17.41 2.69 3.30
N GLU A 18 -18.18 3.77 3.35
CA GLU A 18 -18.39 4.65 2.19
C GLU A 18 -17.11 5.32 1.71
N GLN A 19 -16.24 5.70 2.63
CA GLN A 19 -14.96 6.32 2.28
C GLN A 19 -14.11 5.36 1.45
N GLU A 20 -14.02 4.13 1.91
CA GLU A 20 -13.24 3.10 1.20
C GLU A 20 -13.86 2.75 -0.14
N GLU A 21 -15.20 2.77 -0.23
CA GLU A 21 -15.91 2.56 -1.48
C GLU A 21 -15.56 3.63 -2.52
N ARG A 22 -15.54 4.89 -2.10
CA ARG A 22 -15.13 5.99 -2.99
C ARG A 22 -13.66 5.87 -3.38
N ASP A 23 -12.80 5.54 -2.43
CA ASP A 23 -11.38 5.38 -2.69
C ASP A 23 -11.10 4.21 -3.63
N LYS A 24 -11.85 3.14 -3.53
CA LYS A 24 -11.74 2.01 -4.46
C LYS A 24 -12.01 2.44 -5.90
N ILE A 25 -13.08 3.20 -6.11
CA ILE A 25 -13.44 3.70 -7.43
C ILE A 25 -12.35 4.63 -7.96
N LEU A 26 -11.88 5.53 -7.11
CA LEU A 26 -10.83 6.47 -7.47
C LEU A 26 -9.53 5.76 -7.86
N ILE A 27 -9.13 4.76 -7.08
CA ILE A 27 -7.90 4.00 -7.33
C ILE A 27 -8.01 3.22 -8.65
N LEU A 28 -9.13 2.56 -8.89
CA LEU A 28 -9.34 1.84 -10.16
C LEU A 28 -9.26 2.77 -11.35
N ASP A 29 -9.92 3.91 -11.26
CA ASP A 29 -9.92 4.90 -12.33
C ASP A 29 -8.50 5.42 -12.59
N TRP A 30 -7.74 5.71 -11.52
CA TRP A 30 -6.39 6.22 -11.64
C TRP A 30 -5.46 5.22 -12.32
N ILE A 31 -5.53 3.96 -11.94
CA ILE A 31 -4.70 2.90 -12.54
C ILE A 31 -5.02 2.73 -14.02
N ARG A 32 -6.29 2.81 -14.39
CA ARG A 32 -6.71 2.64 -15.79
C ARG A 32 -6.32 3.81 -16.68
N ASN A 33 -6.24 5.00 -16.13
CA ASN A 33 -6.02 6.22 -16.89
C ASN A 33 -4.60 6.78 -16.80
N ASN A 34 -3.71 6.15 -16.03
CA ASN A 34 -2.34 6.63 -15.85
C ASN A 34 -1.37 5.48 -15.97
N GLU A 35 -0.57 5.47 -17.04
CA GLU A 35 0.45 4.44 -17.25
C GLU A 35 1.51 4.46 -16.13
N ASN A 36 1.77 5.64 -15.57
CA ASN A 36 2.76 5.81 -14.50
C ASN A 36 2.13 5.84 -13.10
N ALA A 37 0.97 5.20 -12.91
CA ALA A 37 0.28 5.17 -11.63
C ALA A 37 1.11 4.53 -10.51
N PHE A 38 2.09 3.70 -10.86
CA PHE A 38 2.94 3.01 -9.89
C PHE A 38 4.30 3.69 -9.69
N SER A 39 4.50 4.85 -10.29
CA SER A 39 5.78 5.57 -10.24
C SER A 39 5.63 6.92 -9.56
N ARG A 40 6.64 7.31 -8.79
CA ARG A 40 6.73 8.66 -8.21
C ARG A 40 6.83 9.76 -9.26
N GLU A 41 7.10 9.41 -10.52
CA GLU A 41 7.07 10.37 -11.61
C GLU A 41 5.68 10.98 -11.79
N ASN A 42 4.63 10.24 -11.41
CA ASN A 42 3.30 10.81 -11.33
C ASN A 42 3.20 11.62 -10.05
N THR A 43 3.36 12.93 -10.16
CA THR A 43 3.40 13.83 -9.01
C THR A 43 2.03 14.15 -8.42
N VAL A 44 0.96 13.79 -9.10
CA VAL A 44 -0.41 13.99 -8.60
C VAL A 44 -0.77 12.88 -7.64
N ALA A 45 -0.60 11.64 -8.05
CA ALA A 45 -0.86 10.48 -7.20
C ALA A 45 -0.15 9.25 -7.75
N HIS A 46 0.32 8.39 -6.87
CA HIS A 46 0.95 7.14 -7.27
C HIS A 46 0.72 6.07 -6.19
N MET A 47 0.83 4.82 -6.60
CA MET A 47 0.55 3.68 -5.73
C MET A 47 1.65 3.45 -4.71
N THR A 48 1.24 3.13 -3.50
CA THR A 48 2.12 2.65 -2.44
C THR A 48 1.53 1.36 -1.89
N ALA A 49 2.33 0.61 -1.17
CA ALA A 49 1.86 -0.58 -0.47
C ALA A 49 2.38 -0.58 0.94
N SER A 50 1.54 -1.01 1.87
CA SER A 50 1.89 -1.07 3.27
C SER A 50 1.33 -2.33 3.90
N ALA A 51 1.77 -2.62 5.12
CA ALA A 51 1.38 -3.84 5.81
C ALA A 51 1.16 -3.59 7.29
N TRP A 52 0.14 -4.24 7.83
CA TRP A 52 0.02 -4.47 9.25
C TRP A 52 0.88 -5.69 9.57
N VAL A 53 1.92 -5.49 10.36
CA VAL A 53 2.85 -6.56 10.72
C VAL A 53 2.52 -7.02 12.12
N VAL A 54 2.21 -8.30 12.27
CA VAL A 54 1.82 -8.87 13.56
C VAL A 54 2.76 -10.01 13.93
N ASN A 55 2.88 -10.26 15.23
CA ASN A 55 3.62 -11.42 15.72
C ASN A 55 2.81 -12.70 15.46
N ARG A 56 3.45 -13.86 15.67
CA ARG A 56 2.80 -15.16 15.43
C ARG A 56 1.48 -15.30 16.20
N GLU A 57 1.44 -14.83 17.43
CA GLU A 57 0.28 -14.93 18.30
C GLU A 57 -0.81 -13.91 17.97
N ARG A 58 -0.50 -12.94 17.11
CA ARG A 58 -1.39 -11.85 16.72
C ARG A 58 -1.84 -10.99 17.89
N THR A 59 -0.94 -10.81 18.84
CA THR A 59 -1.19 -10.01 20.04
C THR A 59 -0.50 -8.64 19.98
N ARG A 60 0.44 -8.45 19.06
CA ARG A 60 1.21 -7.22 18.92
C ARG A 60 1.37 -6.82 17.48
N VAL A 61 1.45 -5.53 17.24
CA VAL A 61 1.65 -4.92 15.93
C VAL A 61 3.00 -4.22 15.93
N LEU A 62 3.77 -4.42 14.86
CA LEU A 62 5.01 -3.70 14.66
C LEU A 62 4.73 -2.41 13.90
N MET A 63 5.23 -1.30 14.43
CA MET A 63 5.10 0.01 13.79
C MET A 63 6.46 0.69 13.76
N VAL A 64 6.62 1.68 12.88
CA VAL A 64 7.83 2.49 12.80
C VAL A 64 7.50 3.93 13.14
N TYR A 65 8.46 4.61 13.77
CA TYR A 65 8.33 6.04 14.02
C TYR A 65 8.85 6.80 12.81
N HIS A 66 7.98 7.63 12.24
CA HIS A 66 8.28 8.38 11.04
C HIS A 66 8.73 9.79 11.41
N ASN A 67 10.02 10.09 11.21
CA ASN A 67 10.60 11.37 11.62
C ASN A 67 10.00 12.56 10.89
N ILE A 68 9.69 12.40 9.60
CA ILE A 68 9.12 13.48 8.79
C ILE A 68 7.74 13.89 9.30
N TYR A 69 6.90 12.90 9.61
CA TYR A 69 5.53 13.14 10.07
C TYR A 69 5.40 13.16 11.60
N ASN A 70 6.52 12.90 12.28
CA ASN A 70 6.57 12.91 13.75
C ASN A 70 5.47 12.02 14.35
N SER A 71 5.32 10.82 13.83
CA SER A 71 4.26 9.89 14.26
C SER A 71 4.65 8.43 14.03
N TRP A 72 3.96 7.55 14.75
CA TRP A 72 4.05 6.12 14.54
C TRP A 72 3.13 5.71 13.38
N SER A 73 3.60 4.80 12.56
CA SER A 73 2.78 4.30 11.45
C SER A 73 3.12 2.84 11.10
N TRP A 74 2.27 2.26 10.25
CA TRP A 74 2.55 0.94 9.70
C TRP A 74 3.73 1.04 8.71
N LEU A 75 4.28 -0.13 8.38
CA LEU A 75 5.40 -0.23 7.45
C LEU A 75 4.89 -0.22 6.01
N GLY A 76 5.68 0.37 5.12
CA GLY A 76 5.30 0.41 3.71
C GLY A 76 6.17 1.37 2.93
N GLY A 77 5.91 1.45 1.65
CA GLY A 77 6.66 2.33 0.76
C GLY A 77 6.09 2.41 -0.63
N HIS A 78 6.83 3.08 -1.49
CA HIS A 78 6.42 3.35 -2.86
C HIS A 78 6.59 2.12 -3.75
N ALA A 79 5.68 1.95 -4.69
CA ALA A 79 5.73 0.85 -5.64
C ALA A 79 6.91 0.97 -6.61
N ASP A 80 7.27 2.20 -6.98
CA ASP A 80 8.39 2.51 -7.88
C ASP A 80 8.36 1.68 -9.17
N GLY A 81 7.19 1.59 -9.78
CA GLY A 81 6.97 0.87 -11.03
C GLY A 81 6.54 -0.58 -10.88
N GLU A 82 6.60 -1.14 -9.68
CA GLU A 82 6.19 -2.53 -9.46
C GLU A 82 4.66 -2.62 -9.31
N THR A 83 4.04 -3.53 -10.06
CA THR A 83 2.58 -3.71 -10.03
C THR A 83 2.14 -4.79 -9.05
N ASP A 84 3.04 -5.65 -8.60
CA ASP A 84 2.74 -6.64 -7.56
C ASP A 84 2.90 -6.00 -6.19
N LEU A 85 1.83 -5.39 -5.70
CA LEU A 85 1.86 -4.62 -4.45
C LEU A 85 2.08 -5.50 -3.22
N LEU A 86 1.72 -6.77 -3.26
CA LEU A 86 2.04 -7.68 -2.16
C LEU A 86 3.55 -7.84 -2.03
N SER A 87 4.26 -8.01 -3.15
CA SER A 87 5.72 -8.06 -3.15
C SER A 87 6.34 -6.77 -2.64
N VAL A 88 5.76 -5.63 -2.99
CA VAL A 88 6.22 -4.33 -2.50
C VAL A 88 6.10 -4.27 -0.98
N ALA A 89 4.94 -4.64 -0.44
CA ALA A 89 4.71 -4.61 0.99
C ALA A 89 5.69 -5.52 1.74
N ILE A 90 5.90 -6.73 1.25
CA ILE A 90 6.82 -7.69 1.86
C ILE A 90 8.25 -7.15 1.84
N ARG A 91 8.69 -6.61 0.71
CA ARG A 91 10.02 -6.03 0.57
C ARG A 91 10.23 -4.89 1.57
N GLU A 92 9.26 -3.98 1.67
CA GLU A 92 9.37 -2.83 2.56
C GLU A 92 9.42 -3.25 4.04
N VAL A 93 8.66 -4.27 4.41
CA VAL A 93 8.71 -4.81 5.78
C VAL A 93 10.11 -5.34 6.08
N LYS A 94 10.68 -6.12 5.17
CA LYS A 94 12.03 -6.68 5.36
C LYS A 94 13.09 -5.61 5.49
N GLU A 95 13.01 -4.59 4.64
CA GLU A 95 13.98 -3.49 4.63
C GLU A 95 13.85 -2.59 5.85
N GLU A 96 12.64 -2.16 6.19
CA GLU A 96 12.42 -1.22 7.28
C GLU A 96 12.59 -1.84 8.65
N ALA A 97 12.15 -3.09 8.83
CA ALA A 97 12.21 -3.76 10.12
C ALA A 97 13.47 -4.61 10.32
N GLY A 98 14.21 -4.87 9.25
CA GLY A 98 15.38 -5.74 9.32
C GLY A 98 15.03 -7.20 9.59
N ILE A 99 13.80 -7.60 9.30
CA ILE A 99 13.31 -8.96 9.51
C ILE A 99 13.32 -9.71 8.18
N SER A 100 13.89 -10.91 8.15
CA SER A 100 13.94 -11.72 6.93
C SER A 100 12.83 -12.75 6.85
N ASN A 101 12.29 -13.16 7.98
CA ASN A 101 11.26 -14.20 8.03
C ASN A 101 9.87 -13.59 8.12
N VAL A 102 9.34 -13.20 6.96
CA VAL A 102 8.05 -12.52 6.83
C VAL A 102 7.16 -13.30 5.88
N HIS A 103 5.95 -13.59 6.33
CA HIS A 103 4.97 -14.32 5.53
C HIS A 103 3.62 -13.59 5.56
N PRO A 104 2.94 -13.43 4.41
CA PRO A 104 1.62 -12.85 4.42
C PRO A 104 0.62 -13.81 5.07
N VAL A 105 -0.27 -13.25 5.89
CA VAL A 105 -1.38 -14.03 6.46
C VAL A 105 -2.39 -14.35 5.37
N SER A 106 -2.55 -13.43 4.42
CA SER A 106 -3.43 -13.59 3.26
C SER A 106 -2.80 -12.85 2.09
N GLU A 107 -3.07 -13.32 0.88
CA GLU A 107 -2.65 -12.63 -0.34
C GLU A 107 -3.68 -11.60 -0.79
N GLU A 108 -4.81 -11.54 -0.12
CA GLU A 108 -5.87 -10.61 -0.44
C GLU A 108 -5.60 -9.22 0.14
N ILE A 109 -6.20 -8.21 -0.48
CA ILE A 109 -6.11 -6.83 -0.01
C ILE A 109 -6.85 -6.73 1.32
N PHE A 110 -6.18 -6.18 2.34
CA PHE A 110 -6.75 -5.99 3.67
C PHE A 110 -7.53 -4.68 3.76
N SER A 111 -6.99 -3.61 3.18
CA SER A 111 -7.65 -2.30 3.14
C SER A 111 -7.05 -1.46 2.01
N MET A 112 -7.75 -0.40 1.64
CA MET A 112 -7.26 0.55 0.65
C MET A 112 -7.78 1.94 0.94
N GLU A 113 -6.96 2.94 0.62
CA GLU A 113 -7.35 4.32 0.83
C GLU A 113 -6.55 5.25 -0.10
N SER A 114 -7.10 6.42 -0.32
CA SER A 114 -6.41 7.50 -1.01
C SER A 114 -6.13 8.58 0.02
N LEU A 115 -4.87 8.93 0.18
CA LEU A 115 -4.43 9.89 1.18
C LEU A 115 -3.78 11.10 0.54
N THR A 116 -4.01 12.24 1.14
CA THR A 116 -3.30 13.47 0.80
C THR A 116 -2.12 13.64 1.74
N VAL A 117 -0.95 13.93 1.16
CA VAL A 117 0.27 14.18 1.94
C VAL A 117 0.52 15.67 1.95
N ASP A 118 0.07 16.33 3.00
CA ASP A 118 0.13 17.79 3.09
C ASP A 118 1.54 18.32 3.33
N GLY A 119 1.95 19.25 2.48
CA GLY A 119 3.15 20.06 2.72
C GLY A 119 4.48 19.35 2.61
N HIS A 120 4.51 18.09 2.18
CA HIS A 120 5.75 17.33 2.07
C HIS A 120 6.01 16.89 0.64
N VAL A 121 7.18 17.28 0.14
CA VAL A 121 7.67 16.85 -1.18
C VAL A 121 8.59 15.68 -0.95
N LYS A 122 8.33 14.61 -1.65
CA LYS A 122 9.12 13.39 -1.51
C LYS A 122 9.88 13.04 -2.76
#